data_6de1090c3ff22daf07c7af0ea2f63bc0
#
_entry.id   6de1090c3ff22daf07c7af0ea2f63bc0
#
_cell.length_a   1.000
_cell.length_b   1.000
_cell.length_c   1.000
_cell.angle_alpha   90.00
_cell.angle_beta   90.00
_cell.angle_gamma   90.00
#
_symmetry.space_group_name_H-M   'P 1'
#
loop_
_entity.id
_entity.type
_entity.pdbx_description
1 polymer ?
#
loop_
_entity_poly.entity_id
_entity_poly.type
_entity_poly.pdbx_seq_one_letter_code
_entity_poly.pdbx_strand_id
1 'polypeptide(L)'
;MFSGIVEETAQVVAIEHDKDNIHITMKCSFVDELKIDQSVAHNGVCLTVVRKDRDTFTTTAMRETLERSNLGLQKPGSLVNLERSMMMNGRLDGHIVQGHVDQTAVCTSVEDANGSWYYTFEYPFDQEMAQQGYITVEKGSVCVNGVSLTVCNSKQNSFQVAIIPYTHDNTNFCQIEKGTVVNLEFDIVGKYISKMMQFK
;
A
#
# COMPACT_ATOMS: atom_id res chain seq x y z
N MET A 1 10.44 -1.01 6.96
CA MET A 1 10.33 0.37 6.45
C MET A 1 10.56 0.36 4.95
N PHE A 2 9.82 1.14 4.21
CA PHE A 2 9.75 1.17 2.76
C PHE A 2 9.78 2.62 2.27
N SER A 3 9.91 2.81 0.97
CA SER A 3 9.90 4.13 0.32
C SER A 3 8.60 4.44 -0.43
N GLY A 4 7.77 3.43 -0.66
CA GLY A 4 6.60 3.51 -1.53
C GLY A 4 6.96 3.50 -3.01
N ILE A 5 8.11 2.97 -3.37
CA ILE A 5 8.53 2.70 -4.75
C ILE A 5 8.38 1.21 -5.00
N VAL A 6 7.36 0.85 -5.75
CA VAL A 6 7.08 -0.55 -6.11
C VAL A 6 8.20 -1.09 -6.99
N GLU A 7 8.74 -2.25 -6.59
CA GLU A 7 9.79 -2.93 -7.35
C GLU A 7 9.20 -3.84 -8.43
N GLU A 8 8.08 -4.49 -8.12
CA GLU A 8 7.40 -5.41 -9.04
C GLU A 8 5.92 -5.52 -8.70
N THR A 9 5.09 -5.68 -9.74
CA THR A 9 3.70 -6.10 -9.60
C THR A 9 3.64 -7.61 -9.79
N ALA A 10 3.42 -8.34 -8.71
CA ALA A 10 3.51 -9.79 -8.66
C ALA A 10 2.14 -10.46 -8.57
N GLN A 11 2.08 -11.71 -9.02
CA GLN A 11 0.85 -12.49 -9.00
C GLN A 11 0.73 -13.34 -7.74
N VAL A 12 -0.46 -13.35 -7.12
CA VAL A 12 -0.81 -14.32 -6.09
C VAL A 12 -0.94 -15.70 -6.73
N VAL A 13 -0.17 -16.66 -6.25
CA VAL A 13 -0.17 -18.05 -6.73
C VAL A 13 -1.16 -18.91 -5.93
N ALA A 14 -1.13 -18.77 -4.60
CA ALA A 14 -2.00 -19.52 -3.70
C ALA A 14 -2.34 -18.71 -2.45
N ILE A 15 -3.49 -19.01 -1.87
CA ILE A 15 -3.91 -18.54 -0.55
C ILE A 15 -4.35 -19.77 0.25
N GLU A 16 -3.71 -19.98 1.39
CA GLU A 16 -4.01 -21.06 2.32
C GLU A 16 -4.55 -20.46 3.62
N HIS A 17 -5.70 -20.93 4.10
CA HIS A 17 -6.29 -20.50 5.37
C HIS A 17 -5.73 -21.34 6.52
N ASP A 18 -5.22 -20.67 7.56
CA ASP A 18 -4.81 -21.29 8.81
C ASP A 18 -5.47 -20.54 9.98
N LYS A 19 -6.61 -21.08 10.45
CA LYS A 19 -7.47 -20.44 11.47
C LYS A 19 -7.89 -19.04 11.03
N ASP A 20 -7.52 -18.01 11.82
CA ASP A 20 -7.82 -16.61 11.54
C ASP A 20 -6.75 -15.94 10.64
N ASN A 21 -5.72 -16.66 10.24
CA ASN A 21 -4.65 -16.18 9.39
C ASN A 21 -4.81 -16.69 7.95
N ILE A 22 -4.14 -16.01 7.02
CA ILE A 22 -3.93 -16.54 5.66
C ILE A 22 -2.44 -16.57 5.35
N HIS A 23 -2.01 -17.60 4.62
CA HIS A 23 -0.71 -17.65 3.98
C HIS A 23 -0.88 -17.27 2.52
N ILE A 24 -0.16 -16.24 2.10
CA ILE A 24 -0.20 -15.73 0.72
C ILE A 24 1.10 -16.13 0.04
N THR A 25 1.00 -16.93 -1.01
CA THR A 25 2.15 -17.32 -1.83
C THR A 25 2.19 -16.45 -3.09
N MET A 26 3.32 -15.78 -3.28
CA MET A 26 3.59 -14.87 -4.38
C MET A 26 4.67 -15.42 -5.29
N LYS A 27 4.57 -15.12 -6.58
CA LYS A 27 5.63 -15.34 -7.55
C LYS A 27 6.21 -13.99 -7.98
N CYS A 28 7.53 -13.80 -7.84
CA CYS A 28 8.20 -12.59 -8.29
C CYS A 28 9.62 -12.88 -8.79
N SER A 29 10.22 -11.91 -9.47
CA SER A 29 11.55 -12.07 -10.08
C SER A 29 12.69 -12.08 -9.06
N PHE A 30 12.53 -11.43 -7.91
CA PHE A 30 13.58 -11.27 -6.89
C PHE A 30 13.50 -12.30 -5.74
N VAL A 31 12.79 -13.44 -5.92
CA VAL A 31 12.68 -14.49 -4.88
C VAL A 31 14.04 -14.96 -4.40
N ASP A 32 15.02 -15.12 -5.30
CA ASP A 32 16.35 -15.60 -4.93
C ASP A 32 17.08 -14.67 -3.96
N GLU A 33 16.79 -13.39 -3.99
CA GLU A 33 17.39 -12.38 -3.11
C GLU A 33 16.69 -12.28 -1.74
N LEU A 34 15.50 -12.89 -1.59
CA LEU A 34 14.77 -12.88 -0.33
C LEU A 34 15.37 -13.87 0.69
N LYS A 35 15.18 -13.56 1.96
CA LYS A 35 15.53 -14.43 3.10
C LYS A 35 14.29 -14.64 3.97
N ILE A 36 14.23 -15.78 4.66
CA ILE A 36 13.26 -16.01 5.74
C ILE A 36 13.45 -14.89 6.78
N ASP A 37 12.37 -14.45 7.41
CA ASP A 37 12.28 -13.33 8.36
C ASP A 37 12.48 -11.92 7.74
N GLN A 38 12.67 -11.83 6.43
CA GLN A 38 12.71 -10.53 5.74
C GLN A 38 11.30 -9.96 5.56
N SER A 39 11.18 -8.63 5.66
CA SER A 39 9.93 -7.91 5.39
C SER A 39 9.81 -7.56 3.91
N VAL A 40 8.62 -7.82 3.35
CA VAL A 40 8.20 -7.39 2.00
C VAL A 40 6.83 -6.72 2.12
N ALA A 41 6.65 -5.56 1.52
CA ALA A 41 5.35 -4.89 1.43
C ALA A 41 4.49 -5.53 0.33
N HIS A 42 3.23 -5.82 0.65
CA HIS A 42 2.21 -6.36 -0.25
C HIS A 42 1.07 -5.36 -0.34
N ASN A 43 0.91 -4.66 -1.45
CA ASN A 43 0.00 -3.51 -1.54
C ASN A 43 0.18 -2.54 -0.35
N GLY A 44 1.42 -2.28 0.06
CA GLY A 44 1.75 -1.42 1.20
C GLY A 44 1.63 -2.08 2.58
N VAL A 45 1.25 -3.36 2.68
CA VAL A 45 1.20 -4.10 3.95
C VAL A 45 2.53 -4.80 4.17
N CYS A 46 3.22 -4.46 5.25
CA CYS A 46 4.47 -5.11 5.67
C CYS A 46 4.18 -6.54 6.17
N LEU A 47 4.68 -7.54 5.47
CA LEU A 47 4.57 -8.93 5.85
C LEU A 47 5.94 -9.60 5.90
N THR A 48 6.08 -10.59 6.79
CA THR A 48 7.33 -11.35 6.95
C THR A 48 7.33 -12.59 6.07
N VAL A 49 8.43 -12.84 5.37
CA VAL A 49 8.64 -14.05 4.59
C VAL A 49 8.82 -15.24 5.54
N VAL A 50 7.89 -16.21 5.46
CA VAL A 50 7.91 -17.41 6.33
C VAL A 50 8.33 -18.67 5.59
N ARG A 51 8.18 -18.69 4.26
CA ARG A 51 8.60 -19.81 3.40
C ARG A 51 9.11 -19.25 2.07
N LYS A 52 10.09 -19.91 1.51
CA LYS A 52 10.66 -19.58 0.20
C LYS A 52 10.88 -20.86 -0.58
N ASP A 53 10.57 -20.85 -1.85
CA ASP A 53 10.83 -21.91 -2.81
C ASP A 53 11.64 -21.35 -3.99
N ARG A 54 11.75 -22.08 -5.09
CA ARG A 54 12.58 -21.71 -6.24
C ARG A 54 12.16 -20.38 -6.87
N ASP A 55 10.87 -20.14 -7.10
CA ASP A 55 10.35 -18.97 -7.79
C ASP A 55 9.15 -18.32 -7.06
N THR A 56 8.90 -18.77 -5.83
CA THR A 56 7.81 -18.27 -5.00
C THR A 56 8.27 -18.05 -3.56
N PHE A 57 7.59 -17.15 -2.88
CA PHE A 57 7.72 -16.97 -1.44
C PHE A 57 6.33 -16.87 -0.79
N THR A 58 6.25 -17.17 0.49
CA THR A 58 5.00 -17.14 1.24
C THR A 58 5.15 -16.22 2.44
N THR A 59 4.13 -15.41 2.66
CA THR A 59 3.98 -14.55 3.84
C THR A 59 2.71 -14.91 4.58
N THR A 60 2.61 -14.50 5.85
CA THR A 60 1.41 -14.71 6.67
C THR A 60 0.77 -13.38 7.02
N ALA A 61 -0.51 -13.23 6.73
CA ALA A 61 -1.31 -12.11 7.18
C ALA A 61 -2.25 -12.55 8.31
N MET A 62 -2.19 -11.81 9.42
CA MET A 62 -3.04 -12.06 10.59
C MET A 62 -4.44 -11.43 10.38
N ARG A 63 -5.41 -11.85 11.17
CA ARG A 63 -6.78 -11.34 11.15
C ARG A 63 -6.86 -9.81 11.16
N GLU A 64 -6.15 -9.13 12.08
CA GLU A 64 -6.15 -7.67 12.15
C GLU A 64 -5.68 -7.02 10.84
N THR A 65 -4.65 -7.59 10.22
CA THR A 65 -4.14 -7.13 8.91
C THR A 65 -5.20 -7.28 7.82
N LEU A 66 -5.94 -8.39 7.83
CA LEU A 66 -7.01 -8.65 6.86
C LEU A 66 -8.20 -7.71 7.04
N GLU A 67 -8.54 -7.36 8.28
CA GLU A 67 -9.64 -6.44 8.61
C GLU A 67 -9.32 -4.98 8.20
N ARG A 68 -8.04 -4.59 8.21
CA ARG A 68 -7.60 -3.22 7.88
C ARG A 68 -7.17 -3.01 6.44
N SER A 69 -6.99 -4.08 5.68
CA SER A 69 -6.40 -4.00 4.35
C SER A 69 -7.23 -4.74 3.30
N ASN A 70 -6.88 -4.53 2.04
CA ASN A 70 -7.48 -5.25 0.91
C ASN A 70 -6.88 -6.64 0.69
N LEU A 71 -5.98 -7.12 1.54
CA LEU A 71 -5.34 -8.43 1.37
C LEU A 71 -6.34 -9.58 1.49
N GLY A 72 -7.38 -9.43 2.33
CA GLY A 72 -8.47 -10.39 2.44
C GLY A 72 -9.33 -10.55 1.17
N LEU A 73 -9.24 -9.59 0.25
CA LEU A 73 -9.97 -9.62 -1.04
C LEU A 73 -9.16 -10.28 -2.16
N GLN A 74 -7.89 -10.59 -1.92
CA GLN A 74 -7.01 -11.19 -2.92
C GLN A 74 -7.36 -12.65 -3.16
N LYS A 75 -7.11 -13.12 -4.36
CA LYS A 75 -7.32 -14.50 -4.81
C LYS A 75 -6.17 -14.91 -5.75
N PRO A 76 -5.98 -16.21 -5.99
CA PRO A 76 -5.03 -16.65 -7.01
C PRO A 76 -5.28 -15.93 -8.34
N GLY A 77 -4.23 -15.38 -8.93
CA GLY A 77 -4.27 -14.54 -10.12
C GLY A 77 -4.35 -13.02 -9.86
N SER A 78 -4.66 -12.57 -8.63
CA SER A 78 -4.63 -11.14 -8.28
C SER A 78 -3.21 -10.57 -8.43
N LEU A 79 -3.12 -9.31 -8.89
CA LEU A 79 -1.86 -8.56 -8.95
C LEU A 79 -1.68 -7.74 -7.67
N VAL A 80 -0.51 -7.86 -7.05
CA VAL A 80 -0.12 -7.20 -5.82
C VAL A 80 1.19 -6.47 -6.02
N ASN A 81 1.24 -5.20 -5.64
CA ASN A 81 2.46 -4.41 -5.64
C ASN A 81 3.41 -4.93 -4.55
N LEU A 82 4.65 -5.21 -4.91
CA LEU A 82 5.69 -5.66 -3.99
C LEU A 82 6.81 -4.63 -3.88
N GLU A 83 7.28 -4.41 -2.66
CA GLU A 83 8.49 -3.64 -2.36
C GLU A 83 9.23 -4.34 -1.22
N ARG A 84 10.54 -4.57 -1.38
CA ARG A 84 11.41 -5.05 -0.30
C ARG A 84 11.72 -3.93 0.67
N SER A 85 12.00 -4.27 1.93
CA SER A 85 12.44 -3.28 2.91
C SER A 85 13.70 -2.55 2.46
N MET A 86 13.74 -1.22 2.72
CA MET A 86 14.86 -0.37 2.36
C MET A 86 16.17 -0.80 3.02
N MET A 87 17.26 -0.70 2.30
CA MET A 87 18.60 -0.78 2.86
C MET A 87 18.99 0.54 3.54
N MET A 88 19.80 0.48 4.62
CA MET A 88 20.22 1.66 5.39
C MET A 88 20.98 2.70 4.56
N ASN A 89 21.64 2.30 3.49
CA ASN A 89 22.37 3.18 2.55
C ASN A 89 21.59 3.39 1.24
N GLY A 90 20.30 2.99 1.19
CA GLY A 90 19.42 3.19 0.04
C GLY A 90 18.93 4.63 -0.06
N ARG A 91 18.44 5.00 -1.24
CA ARG A 91 17.76 6.28 -1.47
C ARG A 91 16.31 6.20 -0.97
N LEU A 92 15.80 7.32 -0.50
CA LEU A 92 14.37 7.51 -0.22
C LEU A 92 13.77 8.30 -1.40
N ASP A 93 13.38 7.61 -2.46
CA ASP A 93 12.85 8.26 -3.67
C ASP A 93 11.34 8.58 -3.57
N GLY A 94 10.64 8.03 -2.58
CA GLY A 94 9.26 8.38 -2.22
C GLY A 94 9.17 9.16 -0.91
N HIS A 95 8.45 8.60 0.07
CA HIS A 95 8.39 9.12 1.45
C HIS A 95 8.56 7.96 2.45
N ILE A 96 8.57 8.27 3.74
CA ILE A 96 8.70 7.23 4.78
C ILE A 96 7.40 6.43 4.85
N VAL A 97 7.41 5.21 4.30
CA VAL A 97 6.31 4.24 4.36
C VAL A 97 6.67 3.14 5.35
N GLN A 98 5.81 2.90 6.33
CA GLN A 98 6.04 1.89 7.34
C GLN A 98 5.62 0.49 6.89
N GLY A 99 4.64 0.43 5.99
CA GLY A 99 3.93 -0.78 5.63
C GLY A 99 2.82 -1.10 6.64
N HIS A 100 2.34 -0.09 7.36
CA HIS A 100 1.30 -0.21 8.36
C HIS A 100 0.04 0.50 7.87
N VAL A 101 -0.71 -0.22 7.03
CA VAL A 101 -1.95 0.27 6.45
C VAL A 101 -2.92 0.70 7.55
N ASP A 102 -3.43 1.92 7.44
CA ASP A 102 -4.34 2.49 8.43
C ASP A 102 -5.78 2.06 8.20
N GLN A 103 -6.19 2.06 6.94
CA GLN A 103 -7.53 1.69 6.50
C GLN A 103 -7.55 1.46 4.99
N THR A 104 -8.72 1.10 4.47
CA THR A 104 -8.95 1.05 3.02
C THR A 104 -9.63 2.32 2.53
N ALA A 105 -9.47 2.60 1.23
CA ALA A 105 -10.21 3.61 0.50
C ALA A 105 -10.83 2.99 -0.75
N VAL A 106 -11.85 3.66 -1.31
CA VAL A 106 -12.51 3.22 -2.55
C VAL A 106 -12.18 4.20 -3.66
N CYS A 107 -11.77 3.70 -4.82
CA CYS A 107 -11.65 4.51 -6.03
C CYS A 107 -13.04 4.94 -6.50
N THR A 108 -13.31 6.25 -6.56
CA THR A 108 -14.62 6.79 -6.97
C THR A 108 -14.63 7.29 -8.39
N SER A 109 -13.47 7.70 -8.94
CA SER A 109 -13.29 8.02 -10.37
C SER A 109 -11.88 7.77 -10.85
N VAL A 110 -11.76 7.45 -12.13
CA VAL A 110 -10.52 7.43 -12.89
C VAL A 110 -10.75 8.29 -14.13
N GLU A 111 -9.92 9.30 -14.32
CA GLU A 111 -10.04 10.27 -15.41
C GLU A 111 -8.76 10.27 -16.24
N ASP A 112 -8.89 10.04 -17.55
CA ASP A 112 -7.78 10.20 -18.50
C ASP A 112 -7.47 11.68 -18.68
N ALA A 113 -6.22 12.06 -18.45
CA ALA A 113 -5.72 13.42 -18.57
C ALA A 113 -4.74 13.58 -19.75
N ASN A 114 -5.00 12.84 -20.85
CA ASN A 114 -4.23 12.91 -22.10
C ASN A 114 -2.73 12.60 -21.90
N GLY A 115 -2.45 11.41 -21.36
CA GLY A 115 -1.08 10.92 -21.11
C GLY A 115 -0.73 10.77 -19.63
N SER A 116 -1.67 10.95 -18.75
CA SER A 116 -1.65 10.64 -17.33
C SER A 116 -3.08 10.35 -16.86
N TRP A 117 -3.24 9.92 -15.62
CA TRP A 117 -4.56 9.63 -15.04
C TRP A 117 -4.71 10.33 -13.71
N TYR A 118 -5.94 10.83 -13.45
CA TYR A 118 -6.34 11.25 -12.12
C TYR A 118 -7.21 10.18 -11.49
N TYR A 119 -6.80 9.70 -10.32
CA TYR A 119 -7.58 8.78 -9.49
C TYR A 119 -8.12 9.52 -8.27
N THR A 120 -9.42 9.44 -8.04
CA THR A 120 -10.06 9.96 -6.85
C THR A 120 -10.38 8.83 -5.90
N PHE A 121 -9.92 8.95 -4.67
CA PHE A 121 -10.18 7.99 -3.60
C PHE A 121 -11.01 8.62 -2.49
N GLU A 122 -11.96 7.85 -1.97
CA GLU A 122 -12.76 8.21 -0.81
C GLU A 122 -12.53 7.19 0.30
N TYR A 123 -12.38 7.66 1.54
CA TYR A 123 -12.12 6.84 2.72
C TYR A 123 -13.07 7.21 3.86
N PRO A 124 -13.38 6.25 4.78
CA PRO A 124 -14.16 6.55 5.98
C PRO A 124 -13.51 7.66 6.80
N PHE A 125 -14.25 8.73 7.05
CA PHE A 125 -13.77 9.83 7.88
C PHE A 125 -14.21 9.64 9.33
N ASP A 126 -13.25 9.70 10.24
CA ASP A 126 -13.46 9.75 11.67
C ASP A 126 -12.75 10.97 12.23
N GLN A 127 -13.46 11.79 13.02
CA GLN A 127 -12.93 13.05 13.53
C GLN A 127 -11.81 12.84 14.56
N GLU A 128 -11.87 11.80 15.38
CA GLU A 128 -10.83 11.49 16.37
C GLU A 128 -9.56 11.01 15.66
N MET A 129 -9.71 10.15 14.65
CA MET A 129 -8.59 9.72 13.81
C MET A 129 -7.97 10.91 13.06
N ALA A 130 -8.78 11.81 12.50
CA ALA A 130 -8.29 13.01 11.83
C ALA A 130 -7.44 13.90 12.77
N GLN A 131 -7.85 14.07 14.02
CA GLN A 131 -7.07 14.77 15.03
C GLN A 131 -5.78 14.05 15.43
N GLN A 132 -5.65 12.78 15.12
CA GLN A 132 -4.44 11.97 15.31
C GLN A 132 -3.55 11.92 14.07
N GLY A 133 -3.88 12.69 13.02
CA GLY A 133 -3.07 12.81 11.81
C GLY A 133 -3.42 11.81 10.70
N TYR A 134 -4.56 11.10 10.80
CA TYR A 134 -5.07 10.23 9.75
C TYR A 134 -5.86 11.03 8.72
N ILE A 135 -5.17 11.94 8.05
CA ILE A 135 -5.71 12.85 7.03
C ILE A 135 -4.71 13.02 5.89
N THR A 136 -5.23 13.40 4.74
CA THR A 136 -4.40 13.86 3.62
C THR A 136 -4.20 15.37 3.69
N VAL A 137 -3.07 15.85 3.17
CA VAL A 137 -2.73 17.27 3.08
C VAL A 137 -2.44 17.60 1.62
N GLU A 138 -2.97 18.73 1.15
CA GLU A 138 -2.70 19.20 -0.21
C GLU A 138 -1.21 19.32 -0.49
N LYS A 139 -0.73 18.68 -1.57
CA LYS A 139 0.70 18.52 -1.91
C LYS A 139 1.52 17.71 -0.90
N GLY A 140 0.90 17.08 0.10
CA GLY A 140 1.55 16.10 0.97
C GLY A 140 1.68 14.74 0.29
N SER A 141 2.29 13.80 1.00
CA SER A 141 2.44 12.41 0.56
C SER A 141 1.35 11.52 1.14
N VAL A 142 1.02 10.48 0.40
CA VAL A 142 0.14 9.39 0.81
C VAL A 142 0.61 8.11 0.15
N CYS A 143 0.47 6.98 0.82
CA CYS A 143 0.76 5.68 0.24
C CYS A 143 -0.56 4.97 -0.11
N VAL A 144 -0.75 4.64 -1.40
CA VAL A 144 -1.91 3.91 -1.91
C VAL A 144 -1.45 2.59 -2.52
N ASN A 145 -1.91 1.45 -2.00
CA ASN A 145 -1.44 0.12 -2.41
C ASN A 145 0.09 0.01 -2.48
N GLY A 146 0.80 0.63 -1.52
CA GLY A 146 2.27 0.61 -1.48
C GLY A 146 2.96 1.62 -2.40
N VAL A 147 2.21 2.45 -3.14
CA VAL A 147 2.77 3.48 -4.02
C VAL A 147 2.78 4.83 -3.30
N SER A 148 3.95 5.45 -3.20
CA SER A 148 4.12 6.82 -2.70
C SER A 148 3.61 7.83 -3.73
N LEU A 149 2.63 8.64 -3.36
CA LEU A 149 1.96 9.55 -4.26
C LEU A 149 1.79 10.94 -3.66
N THR A 150 1.78 11.95 -4.52
CA THR A 150 1.48 13.32 -4.13
C THR A 150 -0.04 13.55 -4.16
N VAL A 151 -0.56 14.05 -3.06
CA VAL A 151 -1.98 14.39 -2.91
C VAL A 151 -2.30 15.68 -3.67
N CYS A 152 -3.41 15.68 -4.37
CA CYS A 152 -4.06 16.87 -4.91
C CYS A 152 -5.57 16.82 -4.63
N ASN A 153 -6.21 17.99 -4.64
CA ASN A 153 -7.63 18.13 -4.34
C ASN A 153 -8.04 17.45 -3.02
N SER A 154 -7.22 17.64 -1.97
CA SER A 154 -7.48 17.08 -0.64
C SER A 154 -8.76 17.65 -0.04
N LYS A 155 -9.66 16.77 0.40
CA LYS A 155 -10.91 17.10 1.12
C LYS A 155 -10.94 16.33 2.44
N GLN A 156 -12.02 16.50 3.18
CA GLN A 156 -12.18 15.87 4.49
C GLN A 156 -12.07 14.33 4.45
N ASN A 157 -12.69 13.69 3.46
CA ASN A 157 -12.78 12.23 3.33
C ASN A 157 -12.35 11.72 1.96
N SER A 158 -11.76 12.57 1.13
CA SER A 158 -11.32 12.18 -0.21
C SER A 158 -10.11 12.98 -0.66
N PHE A 159 -9.40 12.43 -1.60
CA PHE A 159 -8.26 13.06 -2.26
C PHE A 159 -8.11 12.53 -3.68
N GLN A 160 -7.31 13.23 -4.45
CA GLN A 160 -6.95 12.84 -5.80
C GLN A 160 -5.44 12.66 -5.91
N VAL A 161 -5.02 11.77 -6.78
CA VAL A 161 -3.60 11.61 -7.16
C VAL A 161 -3.46 11.61 -8.67
N ALA A 162 -2.37 12.16 -9.17
CA ALA A 162 -2.02 12.12 -10.59
C ALA A 162 -1.00 11.01 -10.83
N ILE A 163 -1.31 10.10 -11.73
CA ILE A 163 -0.49 8.92 -12.05
C ILE A 163 0.11 9.09 -13.45
N ILE A 164 1.44 9.06 -13.53
CA ILE A 164 2.18 9.08 -14.79
C ILE A 164 2.17 7.69 -15.45
N PRO A 165 2.40 7.58 -16.77
CA PRO A 165 2.40 6.29 -17.48
C PRO A 165 3.27 5.24 -16.83
N TYR A 166 4.48 5.60 -16.42
CA TYR A 166 5.39 4.64 -15.77
C TYR A 166 4.77 3.98 -14.53
N THR A 167 4.17 4.76 -13.65
CA THR A 167 3.52 4.25 -12.42
C THR A 167 2.28 3.41 -12.77
N HIS A 168 1.48 3.87 -13.73
CA HIS A 168 0.31 3.13 -14.19
C HIS A 168 0.70 1.73 -14.71
N ASP A 169 1.71 1.66 -15.57
CA ASP A 169 2.07 0.41 -16.27
C ASP A 169 2.89 -0.56 -15.40
N ASN A 170 3.60 -0.05 -14.37
CA ASN A 170 4.48 -0.84 -13.52
C ASN A 170 3.91 -1.12 -12.11
N THR A 171 2.65 -0.76 -11.86
CA THR A 171 1.96 -1.06 -10.61
C THR A 171 0.55 -1.57 -10.88
N ASN A 172 -0.15 -2.04 -9.85
CA ASN A 172 -1.53 -2.47 -10.01
C ASN A 172 -2.52 -1.31 -10.24
N PHE A 173 -2.05 -0.06 -10.38
CA PHE A 173 -2.88 1.07 -10.80
C PHE A 173 -3.51 0.86 -12.17
N CYS A 174 -2.88 0.08 -13.06
CA CYS A 174 -3.46 -0.30 -14.36
C CYS A 174 -4.78 -1.10 -14.25
N GLN A 175 -5.09 -1.67 -13.08
CA GLN A 175 -6.31 -2.45 -12.83
C GLN A 175 -7.30 -1.70 -11.90
N ILE A 176 -6.91 -0.53 -11.37
CA ILE A 176 -7.79 0.24 -10.50
C ILE A 176 -8.85 0.93 -11.35
N GLU A 177 -10.10 0.62 -11.04
CA GLU A 177 -11.29 1.23 -11.64
C GLU A 177 -12.24 1.72 -10.56
N LYS A 178 -13.30 2.41 -10.96
CA LYS A 178 -14.34 2.86 -10.01
C LYS A 178 -14.92 1.67 -9.24
N GLY A 179 -14.88 1.76 -7.91
CA GLY A 179 -15.30 0.71 -6.98
C GLY A 179 -14.16 -0.15 -6.45
N THR A 180 -12.94 -0.04 -7.00
CA THR A 180 -11.78 -0.79 -6.48
C THR A 180 -11.43 -0.33 -5.07
N VAL A 181 -11.24 -1.31 -4.17
CA VAL A 181 -10.78 -1.09 -2.80
C VAL A 181 -9.26 -1.11 -2.77
N VAL A 182 -8.65 -0.06 -2.24
CA VAL A 182 -7.19 0.10 -2.11
C VAL A 182 -6.78 0.26 -0.65
N ASN A 183 -5.54 -0.10 -0.33
CA ASN A 183 -4.93 0.18 0.97
C ASN A 183 -4.47 1.63 1.05
N LEU A 184 -4.66 2.25 2.21
CA LEU A 184 -4.27 3.61 2.49
C LEU A 184 -3.40 3.67 3.74
N GLU A 185 -2.19 4.23 3.61
CA GLU A 185 -1.32 4.60 4.72
C GLU A 185 -1.06 6.10 4.66
N PHE A 186 -1.48 6.83 5.70
CA PHE A 186 -1.21 8.26 5.83
C PHE A 186 0.24 8.51 6.26
N ASP A 187 0.78 9.66 5.86
CA ASP A 187 2.16 10.02 6.18
C ASP A 187 2.40 10.01 7.70
N ILE A 188 3.36 9.23 8.14
CA ILE A 188 3.72 9.05 9.56
C ILE A 188 4.11 10.36 10.24
N VAL A 189 4.65 11.33 9.49
CA VAL A 189 5.03 12.65 10.01
C VAL A 189 3.82 13.38 10.56
N GLY A 190 2.69 13.34 9.85
CA GLY A 190 1.43 13.93 10.31
C GLY A 190 0.94 13.32 11.63
N LYS A 191 1.02 12.00 11.78
CA LYS A 191 0.61 11.27 12.99
C LYS A 191 1.46 11.66 14.21
N TYR A 192 2.79 11.75 14.06
CA TYR A 192 3.69 12.17 15.14
C TYR A 192 3.46 13.62 15.53
N ILE A 193 3.35 14.56 14.59
CA ILE A 193 3.09 15.97 14.87
C ILE A 193 1.77 16.13 15.62
N SER A 194 0.69 15.50 15.13
CA SER A 194 -0.62 15.55 15.78
C SER A 194 -0.56 15.00 17.21
N LYS A 195 0.13 13.89 17.41
CA LYS A 195 0.30 13.32 18.76
C LYS A 195 1.05 14.24 19.70
N MET A 196 2.12 14.88 19.23
CA MET A 196 2.92 15.82 20.04
C MET A 196 2.12 17.09 20.40
N MET A 197 1.21 17.55 19.54
CA MET A 197 0.36 18.71 19.81
C MET A 197 -0.68 18.47 20.90
N GLN A 198 -1.03 17.21 21.19
CA GLN A 198 -1.98 16.84 22.26
C GLN A 198 -1.38 17.01 23.67
N PHE A 199 -0.07 17.17 23.81
CA PHE A 199 0.62 17.36 25.08
C PHE A 199 0.90 18.84 25.39
N LYS A 200 0.37 19.77 24.62
CA LYS A 200 0.39 21.22 24.88
C LYS A 200 -0.92 21.67 25.51
#